data_4726e3b601b81e79a15afb29ca1cd0ad
#
_entry.id   4726e3b601b81e79a15afb29ca1cd0ad
#
_cell.length_a   1.000
_cell.length_b   1.000
_cell.length_c   1.000
_cell.angle_alpha   90.00
_cell.angle_beta   90.00
_cell.angle_gamma   90.00
#
_symmetry.space_group_name_H-M   'P 1'
#
loop_
_entity.id
_entity.type
_entity.pdbx_description
1 polymer ?
#
loop_
_entity_poly.entity_id
_entity_poly.type
_entity_poly.pdbx_seq_one_letter_code
_entity_poly.pdbx_strand_id
1 'polypeptide(L)'
;MSQISIEQEAAQYCPPRALTLIQAVAVKEFKDNLRNRWLGLMAGILLILSLCVSFMGSAVSGTVVLLESAQIFSGLVTLAVFILPLGAILLSYDSFVGERESGTLLLLLTYPLARWHLVCGKLLGHAYVMIAACMMGFGATALLLLTFVDEHLRHALIIGFIHLIGSGILLSLVFVLLGYCVSLCVREKAKALGILLLLWFVLVLVYDLVLLTALVSLAEVFNRQLFNLLILINPTDLFRALNLLANPADTLSAKSSLALIAQTGMGPVLMYAMLATWIGLLGLLACWIFARQEV
;
A
#
# COMPACT_ATOMS: atom_id res chain seq x y z
N MET A 1 29.60 -1.01 49.54
CA MET A 1 29.05 -0.30 48.37
C MET A 1 28.09 -1.26 47.68
N SER A 2 26.90 -1.30 47.80
CA SER A 2 25.87 -0.86 48.68
C SER A 2 24.57 -0.95 47.93
N GLN A 3 23.69 -1.82 48.36
CA GLN A 3 22.32 -2.02 47.84
C GLN A 3 21.56 -0.67 47.68
N ILE A 4 21.93 0.34 48.46
CA ILE A 4 21.33 1.70 48.42
C ILE A 4 21.58 2.42 47.09
N SER A 5 22.71 2.20 46.39
CA SER A 5 22.97 2.83 45.08
C SER A 5 22.16 2.19 43.94
N ILE A 6 21.87 0.91 44.05
CA ILE A 6 21.07 0.16 43.06
C ILE A 6 19.58 0.52 43.19
N GLU A 7 19.07 0.70 44.41
CA GLU A 7 17.70 1.16 44.66
C GLU A 7 17.47 2.62 44.21
N GLN A 8 18.47 3.49 44.38
CA GLN A 8 18.40 4.87 43.91
C GLN A 8 18.45 5.00 42.37
N GLU A 9 19.24 4.17 41.68
CA GLU A 9 19.25 4.10 40.22
C GLU A 9 17.94 3.51 39.65
N ALA A 10 17.37 2.50 40.33
CA ALA A 10 16.07 1.93 39.94
C ALA A 10 14.90 2.91 40.14
N ALA A 11 14.98 3.80 41.16
CA ALA A 11 13.96 4.82 41.39
C ALA A 11 13.96 5.97 40.39
N GLN A 12 15.01 6.15 39.57
CA GLN A 12 15.10 7.16 38.49
C GLN A 12 14.74 6.62 37.10
N TYR A 13 14.45 5.32 36.98
CA TYR A 13 14.06 4.76 35.68
C TYR A 13 12.62 5.16 35.33
N CYS A 14 12.49 6.28 34.67
CA CYS A 14 11.21 6.67 34.04
C CYS A 14 11.08 5.91 32.70
N PRO A 15 10.12 4.97 32.55
CA PRO A 15 9.99 4.21 31.31
C PRO A 15 9.74 5.18 30.15
N PRO A 16 10.41 5.01 29.02
CA PRO A 16 10.23 5.89 27.88
C PRO A 16 8.77 5.87 27.43
N ARG A 17 8.25 7.02 27.01
CA ARG A 17 6.86 7.14 26.55
C ARG A 17 6.61 6.19 25.37
N ALA A 18 5.41 5.61 25.31
CA ALA A 18 5.01 4.68 24.24
C ALA A 18 5.30 5.22 22.82
N LEU A 19 5.06 6.51 22.58
CA LEU A 19 5.37 7.17 21.32
C LEU A 19 6.86 7.16 20.98
N THR A 20 7.73 7.36 21.95
CA THR A 20 9.19 7.34 21.74
C THR A 20 9.66 5.94 21.32
N LEU A 21 9.08 4.90 21.93
CA LEU A 21 9.36 3.50 21.59
C LEU A 21 8.90 3.15 20.17
N ILE A 22 7.69 3.54 19.81
CA ILE A 22 7.13 3.35 18.47
C ILE A 22 8.00 4.05 17.42
N GLN A 23 8.39 5.31 17.69
CA GLN A 23 9.27 6.07 16.77
C GLN A 23 10.66 5.43 16.64
N ALA A 24 11.23 4.93 17.73
CA ALA A 24 12.53 4.25 17.68
C ALA A 24 12.50 3.01 16.78
N VAL A 25 11.43 2.20 16.89
CA VAL A 25 11.21 1.05 16.01
C VAL A 25 11.00 1.49 14.56
N ALA A 26 10.17 2.52 14.34
CA ALA A 26 9.89 3.03 12.99
C ALA A 26 11.15 3.55 12.28
N VAL A 27 11.98 4.32 13.00
CA VAL A 27 13.24 4.84 12.46
C VAL A 27 14.24 3.71 12.18
N LYS A 28 14.29 2.70 13.03
CA LYS A 28 15.12 1.49 12.80
C LYS A 28 14.68 0.81 11.51
N GLU A 29 13.40 0.47 11.38
CA GLU A 29 12.86 -0.21 10.19
C GLU A 29 13.11 0.60 8.90
N PHE A 30 12.88 1.91 8.95
CA PHE A 30 13.15 2.78 7.81
C PHE A 30 14.63 2.77 7.41
N LYS A 31 15.56 2.89 8.38
CA LYS A 31 17.00 2.84 8.13
C LYS A 31 17.46 1.49 7.58
N ASP A 32 16.91 0.40 8.08
CA ASP A 32 17.24 -0.96 7.61
C ASP A 32 16.81 -1.13 6.14
N ASN A 33 15.61 -0.66 5.75
CA ASN A 33 15.14 -0.67 4.38
C ASN A 33 15.95 0.24 3.45
N LEU A 34 16.41 1.40 3.95
CA LEU A 34 17.30 2.28 3.21
C LEU A 34 18.67 1.61 2.97
N ARG A 35 19.24 0.98 3.99
CA ARG A 35 20.52 0.26 3.89
C ARG A 35 20.44 -0.95 2.96
N ASN A 36 19.34 -1.67 2.97
CA ASN A 36 19.08 -2.81 2.09
C ASN A 36 18.68 -2.40 0.66
N ARG A 37 18.68 -1.10 0.34
CA ARG A 37 18.35 -0.53 -0.97
C ARG A 37 16.92 -0.83 -1.46
N TRP A 38 16.05 -1.37 -0.63
CA TRP A 38 14.67 -1.67 -1.00
C TRP A 38 13.91 -0.42 -1.45
N LEU A 39 14.07 0.69 -0.72
CA LEU A 39 13.49 1.99 -1.08
C LEU A 39 13.93 2.43 -2.48
N GLY A 40 15.23 2.38 -2.77
CA GLY A 40 15.77 2.77 -4.08
C GLY A 40 15.28 1.87 -5.22
N LEU A 41 15.18 0.57 -4.97
CA LEU A 41 14.67 -0.40 -5.93
C LEU A 41 13.18 -0.15 -6.24
N MET A 42 12.34 0.01 -5.23
CA MET A 42 10.92 0.31 -5.40
C MET A 42 10.69 1.65 -6.09
N ALA A 43 11.37 2.71 -5.65
CA ALA A 43 11.28 4.02 -6.27
C ALA A 43 11.74 4.00 -7.73
N GLY A 44 12.82 3.29 -8.03
CA GLY A 44 13.35 3.13 -9.38
C GLY A 44 12.39 2.37 -10.30
N ILE A 45 11.80 1.27 -9.83
CA ILE A 45 10.79 0.51 -10.59
C ILE A 45 9.58 1.40 -10.86
N LEU A 46 9.03 2.07 -9.84
CA LEU A 46 7.88 2.96 -9.99
C LEU A 46 8.18 4.11 -10.96
N LEU A 47 9.37 4.72 -10.87
CA LEU A 47 9.79 5.80 -11.75
C LEU A 47 9.90 5.33 -13.20
N ILE A 48 10.65 4.26 -13.47
CA ILE A 48 10.88 3.76 -14.83
C ILE A 48 9.54 3.37 -15.46
N LEU A 49 8.73 2.58 -14.76
CA LEU A 49 7.48 2.10 -15.31
C LEU A 49 6.44 3.22 -15.49
N SER A 50 6.37 4.18 -14.56
CA SER A 50 5.46 5.32 -14.70
C SER A 50 5.87 6.24 -15.86
N LEU A 51 7.17 6.45 -16.09
CA LEU A 51 7.66 7.15 -17.28
C LEU A 51 7.36 6.38 -18.57
N CYS A 52 7.59 5.07 -18.58
CA CYS A 52 7.25 4.23 -19.74
C CYS A 52 5.77 4.35 -20.12
N VAL A 53 4.86 4.27 -19.13
CA VAL A 53 3.41 4.42 -19.39
C VAL A 53 3.09 5.83 -19.88
N SER A 54 3.66 6.87 -19.26
CA SER A 54 3.36 8.26 -19.61
C SER A 54 3.82 8.65 -21.01
N PHE A 55 4.94 8.08 -21.48
CA PHE A 55 5.51 8.38 -22.80
C PHE A 55 5.28 7.29 -23.86
N MET A 56 4.45 6.29 -23.57
CA MET A 56 4.18 5.18 -24.51
C MET A 56 3.57 5.67 -25.83
N GLY A 57 2.71 6.69 -25.77
CA GLY A 57 2.14 7.32 -26.98
C GLY A 57 3.20 7.97 -27.87
N SER A 58 4.18 8.62 -27.30
CA SER A 58 5.29 9.25 -28.00
C SER A 58 6.20 8.23 -28.70
N ALA A 59 6.42 7.09 -28.07
CA ALA A 59 7.22 6.01 -28.65
C ALA A 59 6.58 5.41 -29.91
N VAL A 60 5.25 5.37 -29.97
CA VAL A 60 4.51 4.83 -31.12
C VAL A 60 4.40 5.85 -32.26
N SER A 61 4.22 7.14 -31.96
CA SER A 61 4.03 8.19 -32.96
C SER A 61 5.33 8.78 -33.52
N GLY A 62 6.48 8.50 -32.87
CA GLY A 62 7.78 9.10 -33.25
C GLY A 62 7.90 10.60 -33.01
N THR A 63 6.90 11.21 -32.39
CA THR A 63 6.85 12.62 -31.97
C THR A 63 6.52 12.70 -30.49
N VAL A 64 6.94 13.78 -29.80
CA VAL A 64 6.59 13.97 -28.39
C VAL A 64 5.12 14.37 -28.30
N VAL A 65 4.23 13.38 -28.40
CA VAL A 65 2.80 13.54 -28.18
C VAL A 65 2.46 12.88 -26.85
N LEU A 66 2.02 13.65 -25.89
CA LEU A 66 1.44 13.11 -24.67
C LEU A 66 0.08 12.50 -25.01
N LEU A 67 -0.17 11.28 -24.52
CA LEU A 67 -1.52 10.71 -24.49
C LEU A 67 -2.46 11.68 -23.76
N GLU A 68 -3.75 11.59 -24.04
CA GLU A 68 -4.75 12.29 -23.23
C GLU A 68 -4.51 11.95 -21.74
N SER A 69 -4.64 12.95 -20.87
CA SER A 69 -4.40 12.78 -19.43
C SER A 69 -5.13 11.57 -18.84
N ALA A 70 -6.32 11.31 -19.33
CA ALA A 70 -7.14 10.16 -19.04
C ALA A 70 -6.41 8.82 -19.28
N GLN A 71 -5.83 8.63 -20.43
CA GLN A 71 -5.13 7.39 -20.79
C GLN A 71 -3.85 7.21 -19.95
N ILE A 72 -3.14 8.30 -19.64
CA ILE A 72 -1.97 8.25 -18.75
C ILE A 72 -2.38 7.77 -17.37
N PHE A 73 -3.43 8.35 -16.77
CA PHE A 73 -3.88 7.95 -15.44
C PHE A 73 -4.41 6.52 -15.40
N SER A 74 -5.18 6.09 -16.41
CA SER A 74 -5.65 4.71 -16.49
C SER A 74 -4.49 3.70 -16.52
N GLY A 75 -3.46 3.98 -17.32
CA GLY A 75 -2.24 3.18 -17.35
C GLY A 75 -1.47 3.18 -16.04
N LEU A 76 -1.31 4.35 -15.40
CA LEU A 76 -0.62 4.48 -14.11
C LEU A 76 -1.37 3.76 -12.98
N VAL A 77 -2.70 3.86 -12.94
CA VAL A 77 -3.55 3.15 -11.97
C VAL A 77 -3.42 1.64 -12.15
N THR A 78 -3.49 1.17 -13.40
CA THR A 78 -3.31 -0.26 -13.72
C THR A 78 -1.94 -0.75 -13.24
N LEU A 79 -0.87 -0.02 -13.55
CA LEU A 79 0.48 -0.34 -13.11
C LEU A 79 0.59 -0.35 -11.57
N ALA A 80 0.02 0.67 -10.91
CA ALA A 80 0.07 0.81 -9.46
C ALA A 80 -0.61 -0.37 -8.75
N VAL A 81 -1.75 -0.87 -9.26
CA VAL A 81 -2.48 -2.02 -8.70
C VAL A 81 -1.62 -3.29 -8.67
N PHE A 82 -0.73 -3.48 -9.63
CA PHE A 82 0.17 -4.64 -9.65
C PHE A 82 1.40 -4.43 -8.78
N ILE A 83 2.07 -3.31 -8.94
CA ILE A 83 3.40 -3.07 -8.37
C ILE A 83 3.35 -2.69 -6.90
N LEU A 84 2.41 -1.83 -6.48
CA LEU A 84 2.35 -1.38 -5.08
C LEU A 84 2.06 -2.52 -4.10
N PRO A 85 1.04 -3.39 -4.33
CA PRO A 85 0.82 -4.54 -3.46
C PRO A 85 1.99 -5.53 -3.46
N LEU A 86 2.58 -5.81 -4.61
CA LEU A 86 3.72 -6.72 -4.71
C LEU A 86 4.92 -6.17 -3.93
N GLY A 87 5.23 -4.88 -4.09
CA GLY A 87 6.30 -4.22 -3.34
C GLY A 87 6.04 -4.20 -1.84
N ALA A 88 4.79 -3.93 -1.43
CA ALA A 88 4.39 -3.96 -0.02
C ALA A 88 4.54 -5.36 0.60
N ILE A 89 4.20 -6.42 -0.13
CA ILE A 89 4.41 -7.81 0.29
C ILE A 89 5.90 -8.09 0.45
N LEU A 90 6.72 -7.77 -0.56
CA LEU A 90 8.17 -7.99 -0.52
C LEU A 90 8.87 -7.20 0.59
N LEU A 91 8.28 -6.09 1.01
CA LEU A 91 8.76 -5.28 2.11
C LEU A 91 8.41 -5.90 3.49
N SER A 92 7.27 -6.59 3.59
CA SER A 92 6.67 -6.97 4.88
C SER A 92 6.67 -8.45 5.21
N TYR A 93 6.90 -9.35 4.22
CA TYR A 93 6.73 -10.80 4.39
C TYR A 93 7.60 -11.40 5.51
N ASP A 94 8.81 -10.88 5.70
CA ASP A 94 9.77 -11.40 6.67
C ASP A 94 9.81 -10.61 8.00
N SER A 95 8.96 -9.60 8.16
CA SER A 95 9.00 -8.66 9.28
C SER A 95 8.91 -9.31 10.66
N PHE A 96 8.18 -10.41 10.80
CA PHE A 96 8.06 -11.16 12.06
C PHE A 96 8.66 -12.56 11.95
N VAL A 97 8.38 -13.27 10.85
CA VAL A 97 8.92 -14.62 10.65
C VAL A 97 10.46 -14.58 10.55
N GLY A 98 11.02 -13.53 9.96
CA GLY A 98 12.46 -13.33 9.88
C GLY A 98 13.13 -13.13 11.23
N GLU A 99 12.51 -12.33 12.10
CA GLU A 99 12.99 -12.13 13.48
C GLU A 99 12.82 -13.39 14.32
N ARG A 100 11.80 -14.21 14.04
CA ARG A 100 11.61 -15.52 14.68
C ARG A 100 12.67 -16.52 14.25
N GLU A 101 12.94 -16.66 12.95
CA GLU A 101 13.98 -17.58 12.43
C GLU A 101 15.39 -17.20 12.92
N SER A 102 15.68 -15.91 13.04
CA SER A 102 16.97 -15.42 13.54
C SER A 102 17.09 -15.40 15.09
N GLY A 103 16.01 -15.72 15.81
CA GLY A 103 15.95 -15.65 17.28
C GLY A 103 15.92 -14.22 17.84
N THR A 104 15.93 -13.20 17.00
CA THR A 104 15.96 -11.79 17.45
C THR A 104 14.62 -11.33 18.02
N LEU A 105 13.52 -12.00 17.68
CA LEU A 105 12.19 -11.71 18.23
C LEU A 105 12.13 -11.87 19.75
N LEU A 106 12.76 -12.93 20.28
CA LEU A 106 12.86 -13.15 21.73
C LEU A 106 13.64 -12.01 22.40
N LEU A 107 14.73 -11.57 21.79
CA LEU A 107 15.52 -10.46 22.30
C LEU A 107 14.72 -9.15 22.32
N LEU A 108 13.92 -8.88 21.30
CA LEU A 108 13.05 -7.69 21.27
C LEU A 108 11.98 -7.73 22.37
N LEU A 109 11.49 -8.91 22.71
CA LEU A 109 10.48 -9.08 23.76
C LEU A 109 11.03 -9.01 25.19
N THR A 110 12.36 -9.06 25.39
CA THR A 110 12.99 -8.78 26.70
C THR A 110 12.97 -7.29 27.08
N TYR A 111 12.83 -6.41 26.08
CA TYR A 111 12.65 -4.98 26.36
C TYR A 111 11.21 -4.71 26.88
N PRO A 112 11.00 -3.66 27.68
CA PRO A 112 9.68 -3.29 28.19
C PRO A 112 8.79 -2.68 27.09
N LEU A 113 8.61 -3.43 25.99
CA LEU A 113 7.82 -3.07 24.81
C LEU A 113 6.53 -3.89 24.80
N ALA A 114 5.38 -3.23 24.83
CA ALA A 114 4.15 -3.94 24.55
C ALA A 114 4.14 -4.40 23.08
N ARG A 115 3.59 -5.57 22.81
CA ARG A 115 3.56 -6.19 21.45
C ARG A 115 2.97 -5.26 20.38
N TRP A 116 1.93 -4.50 20.73
CA TRP A 116 1.32 -3.54 19.80
C TRP A 116 2.24 -2.35 19.45
N HIS A 117 3.16 -1.94 20.34
CA HIS A 117 4.17 -0.91 20.01
C HIS A 117 5.08 -1.39 18.88
N LEU A 118 5.42 -2.69 18.88
CA LEU A 118 6.26 -3.27 17.85
C LEU A 118 5.52 -3.30 16.50
N VAL A 119 4.24 -3.72 16.47
CA VAL A 119 3.42 -3.74 15.25
C VAL A 119 3.26 -2.32 14.69
N CYS A 120 2.87 -1.36 15.53
CA CYS A 120 2.69 0.03 15.11
C CYS A 120 4.01 0.67 14.66
N GLY A 121 5.11 0.41 15.37
CA GLY A 121 6.43 0.93 14.99
C GLY A 121 6.92 0.41 13.65
N LYS A 122 6.79 -0.91 13.41
CA LYS A 122 7.10 -1.51 12.11
C LYS A 122 6.21 -0.96 10.99
N LEU A 123 4.90 -0.84 11.25
CA LEU A 123 3.95 -0.28 10.28
C LEU A 123 4.32 1.16 9.88
N LEU A 124 4.67 2.01 10.84
CA LEU A 124 5.12 3.37 10.56
C LEU A 124 6.44 3.39 9.78
N GLY A 125 7.38 2.50 10.10
CA GLY A 125 8.63 2.38 9.35
C GLY A 125 8.40 2.01 7.88
N HIS A 126 7.57 0.99 7.62
CA HIS A 126 7.20 0.60 6.26
C HIS A 126 6.34 1.66 5.56
N ALA A 127 5.47 2.37 6.28
CA ALA A 127 4.73 3.50 5.74
C ALA A 127 5.67 4.60 5.22
N TYR A 128 6.71 4.96 5.96
CA TYR A 128 7.71 5.93 5.50
C TYR A 128 8.44 5.45 4.23
N VAL A 129 8.75 4.16 4.13
CA VAL A 129 9.37 3.59 2.92
C VAL A 129 8.42 3.70 1.72
N MET A 130 7.14 3.33 1.88
CA MET A 130 6.15 3.38 0.79
C MET A 130 5.83 4.83 0.38
N ILE A 131 5.71 5.74 1.34
CA ILE A 131 5.54 7.19 1.07
C ILE A 131 6.72 7.71 0.25
N ALA A 132 7.94 7.45 0.70
CA ALA A 132 9.13 7.89 0.00
C ALA A 132 9.24 7.28 -1.41
N ALA A 133 8.97 5.99 -1.58
CA ALA A 133 8.99 5.32 -2.88
C ALA A 133 7.93 5.88 -3.85
N CYS A 134 6.68 6.07 -3.39
CA CYS A 134 5.61 6.66 -4.20
C CYS A 134 5.91 8.13 -4.57
N MET A 135 6.40 8.92 -3.63
CA MET A 135 6.78 10.32 -3.89
C MET A 135 7.95 10.43 -4.87
N MET A 136 8.95 9.56 -4.75
CA MET A 136 10.09 9.55 -5.68
C MET A 136 9.68 9.02 -7.06
N GLY A 137 8.91 7.94 -7.13
CA GLY A 137 8.49 7.34 -8.39
C GLY A 137 7.43 8.17 -9.12
N PHE A 138 6.22 8.21 -8.59
CA PHE A 138 5.12 8.96 -9.23
C PHE A 138 5.28 10.48 -9.14
N GLY A 139 5.84 11.00 -8.03
CA GLY A 139 6.08 12.43 -7.87
C GLY A 139 7.09 12.98 -8.88
N ALA A 140 8.19 12.26 -9.14
CA ALA A 140 9.16 12.66 -10.16
C ALA A 140 8.54 12.61 -11.57
N THR A 141 7.71 11.60 -11.86
CA THR A 141 6.96 11.51 -13.12
C THR A 141 5.98 12.68 -13.26
N ALA A 142 5.26 13.04 -12.20
CA ALA A 142 4.36 14.18 -12.18
C ALA A 142 5.11 15.49 -12.50
N LEU A 143 6.25 15.73 -11.82
CA LEU A 143 7.07 16.91 -12.05
C LEU A 143 7.56 16.99 -13.49
N LEU A 144 7.97 15.87 -14.07
CA LEU A 144 8.40 15.82 -15.46
C LEU A 144 7.23 16.14 -16.41
N LEU A 145 6.06 15.52 -16.22
CA LEU A 145 4.89 15.75 -17.06
C LEU A 145 4.42 17.21 -17.02
N LEU A 146 4.53 17.88 -15.87
CA LEU A 146 4.17 19.30 -15.73
C LEU A 146 4.98 20.21 -16.64
N THR A 147 6.15 19.80 -17.13
CA THR A 147 6.95 20.58 -18.08
C THR A 147 6.43 20.49 -19.52
N PHE A 148 5.65 19.45 -19.84
CA PHE A 148 5.14 19.19 -21.20
C PHE A 148 3.66 19.49 -21.37
N VAL A 149 2.91 19.61 -20.25
CA VAL A 149 1.46 19.79 -20.26
C VAL A 149 1.09 21.27 -20.29
N ASP A 150 0.06 21.61 -21.08
CA ASP A 150 -0.50 22.95 -21.16
C ASP A 150 -1.01 23.46 -19.81
N GLU A 151 -0.95 24.77 -19.60
CA GLU A 151 -1.24 25.40 -18.33
C GLU A 151 -2.65 25.10 -17.80
N HIS A 152 -3.64 25.02 -18.68
CA HIS A 152 -5.03 24.71 -18.29
C HIS A 152 -5.24 23.28 -17.78
N LEU A 153 -4.38 22.32 -18.14
CA LEU A 153 -4.46 20.92 -17.69
C LEU A 153 -3.59 20.63 -16.46
N ARG A 154 -2.67 21.53 -16.08
CA ARG A 154 -1.75 21.32 -14.96
C ARG A 154 -2.47 21.04 -13.64
N HIS A 155 -3.54 21.79 -13.37
CA HIS A 155 -4.30 21.62 -12.12
C HIS A 155 -4.94 20.22 -12.03
N ALA A 156 -5.56 19.75 -13.10
CA ALA A 156 -6.14 18.42 -13.16
C ALA A 156 -5.10 17.31 -12.98
N LEU A 157 -3.92 17.48 -13.62
CA LEU A 157 -2.81 16.56 -13.51
C LEU A 157 -2.27 16.48 -12.06
N ILE A 158 -2.07 17.62 -11.40
CA ILE A 158 -1.62 17.67 -10.01
C ILE A 158 -2.62 16.93 -9.09
N ILE A 159 -3.91 17.21 -9.20
CA ILE A 159 -4.95 16.56 -8.40
C ILE A 159 -4.95 15.05 -8.65
N GLY A 160 -4.87 14.61 -9.90
CA GLY A 160 -4.80 13.19 -10.25
C GLY A 160 -3.62 12.48 -9.61
N PHE A 161 -2.42 13.07 -9.65
CA PHE A 161 -1.24 12.49 -8.98
C PHE A 161 -1.35 12.50 -7.45
N ILE A 162 -1.96 13.52 -6.84
CA ILE A 162 -2.21 13.54 -5.40
C ILE A 162 -3.13 12.38 -5.00
N HIS A 163 -4.21 12.14 -5.76
CA HIS A 163 -5.10 11.02 -5.53
C HIS A 163 -4.40 9.68 -5.76
N LEU A 164 -3.63 9.54 -6.84
CA LEU A 164 -2.88 8.32 -7.16
C LEU A 164 -1.87 7.97 -6.05
N ILE A 165 -1.06 8.94 -5.63
CA ILE A 165 -0.05 8.74 -4.58
C ILE A 165 -0.74 8.46 -3.24
N GLY A 166 -1.73 9.27 -2.84
CA GLY A 166 -2.42 9.12 -1.57
C GLY A 166 -3.13 7.78 -1.43
N SER A 167 -3.92 7.40 -2.42
CA SER A 167 -4.62 6.11 -2.44
C SER A 167 -3.64 4.93 -2.59
N GLY A 168 -2.56 5.10 -3.37
CA GLY A 168 -1.52 4.10 -3.54
C GLY A 168 -0.77 3.78 -2.25
N ILE A 169 -0.49 4.79 -1.42
CA ILE A 169 0.09 4.61 -0.08
C ILE A 169 -0.87 3.79 0.79
N LEU A 170 -2.17 4.13 0.82
CA LEU A 170 -3.15 3.38 1.60
C LEU A 170 -3.28 1.93 1.13
N LEU A 171 -3.34 1.69 -0.18
CA LEU A 171 -3.35 0.35 -0.75
C LEU A 171 -2.10 -0.44 -0.30
N SER A 172 -0.92 0.17 -0.38
CA SER A 172 0.32 -0.46 0.06
C SER A 172 0.29 -0.83 1.53
N LEU A 173 -0.26 0.02 2.41
CA LEU A 173 -0.39 -0.26 3.84
C LEU A 173 -1.33 -1.44 4.13
N VAL A 174 -2.41 -1.61 3.34
CA VAL A 174 -3.28 -2.80 3.44
C VAL A 174 -2.46 -4.06 3.19
N PHE A 175 -1.65 -4.09 2.12
CA PHE A 175 -0.83 -5.25 1.78
C PHE A 175 0.36 -5.46 2.72
N VAL A 176 0.93 -4.42 3.30
CA VAL A 176 1.92 -4.53 4.40
C VAL A 176 1.30 -5.24 5.60
N LEU A 177 0.08 -4.86 5.99
CA LEU A 177 -0.61 -5.48 7.13
C LEU A 177 -1.05 -6.92 6.84
N LEU A 178 -1.46 -7.24 5.61
CA LEU A 178 -1.64 -8.63 5.16
C LEU A 178 -0.34 -9.42 5.32
N GLY A 179 0.79 -8.82 4.92
CA GLY A 179 2.12 -9.37 5.13
C GLY A 179 2.40 -9.68 6.60
N TYR A 180 2.06 -8.77 7.51
CA TYR A 180 2.22 -8.99 8.95
C TYR A 180 1.34 -10.14 9.46
N CYS A 181 0.06 -10.17 9.09
CA CYS A 181 -0.84 -11.25 9.51
C CYS A 181 -0.30 -12.62 9.11
N VAL A 182 0.15 -12.77 7.86
CA VAL A 182 0.73 -14.04 7.37
C VAL A 182 2.07 -14.32 8.04
N SER A 183 2.97 -13.32 8.13
CA SER A 183 4.29 -13.45 8.75
C SER A 183 4.22 -13.88 10.22
N LEU A 184 3.18 -13.44 10.94
CA LEU A 184 2.91 -13.88 12.30
C LEU A 184 2.41 -15.32 12.37
N CYS A 185 1.60 -15.79 11.41
CA CYS A 185 1.01 -17.12 11.43
C CYS A 185 1.97 -18.24 10.98
N VAL A 186 3.02 -17.92 10.24
CA VAL A 186 3.93 -18.91 9.62
C VAL A 186 5.26 -18.96 10.36
N ARG A 187 5.97 -20.08 10.24
CA ARG A 187 7.28 -20.28 10.88
C ARG A 187 8.47 -20.17 9.91
N GLU A 188 8.22 -20.18 8.62
CA GLU A 188 9.24 -20.19 7.56
C GLU A 188 9.02 -19.04 6.59
N LYS A 189 10.06 -18.27 6.26
CA LYS A 189 10.00 -17.13 5.32
C LYS A 189 9.49 -17.53 3.95
N ALA A 190 9.93 -18.69 3.43
CA ALA A 190 9.52 -19.17 2.12
C ALA A 190 8.01 -19.45 2.06
N LYS A 191 7.44 -20.02 3.13
CA LYS A 191 5.98 -20.25 3.22
C LYS A 191 5.22 -18.94 3.33
N ALA A 192 5.72 -17.97 4.11
CA ALA A 192 5.12 -16.65 4.21
C ALA A 192 5.04 -15.97 2.84
N LEU A 193 6.14 -15.93 2.11
CA LEU A 193 6.19 -15.35 0.77
C LEU A 193 5.26 -16.06 -0.21
N GLY A 194 5.25 -17.41 -0.23
CA GLY A 194 4.38 -18.20 -1.11
C GLY A 194 2.90 -17.92 -0.88
N ILE A 195 2.46 -17.88 0.39
CA ILE A 195 1.06 -17.56 0.74
C ILE A 195 0.71 -16.13 0.32
N LEU A 196 1.60 -15.17 0.55
CA LEU A 196 1.35 -13.77 0.22
C LEU A 196 1.30 -13.54 -1.29
N LEU A 197 2.15 -14.21 -2.07
CA LEU A 197 2.08 -14.17 -3.54
C LEU A 197 0.80 -14.80 -4.06
N LEU A 198 0.33 -15.88 -3.44
CA LEU A 198 -0.96 -16.48 -3.79
C LEU A 198 -2.12 -15.52 -3.46
N LEU A 199 -2.10 -14.88 -2.28
CA LEU A 199 -3.09 -13.87 -1.90
C LEU A 199 -3.08 -12.68 -2.86
N TRP A 200 -1.92 -12.18 -3.22
CA TRP A 200 -1.77 -11.13 -4.22
C TRP A 200 -2.38 -11.54 -5.56
N PHE A 201 -2.04 -12.74 -6.06
CA PHE A 201 -2.56 -13.26 -7.30
C PHE A 201 -4.09 -13.36 -7.29
N VAL A 202 -4.66 -13.86 -6.19
CA VAL A 202 -6.11 -13.99 -6.04
C VAL A 202 -6.79 -12.61 -5.97
N LEU A 203 -6.28 -11.68 -5.16
CA LEU A 203 -6.91 -10.37 -4.98
C LEU A 203 -6.75 -9.44 -6.18
N VAL A 204 -5.60 -9.50 -6.87
CA VAL A 204 -5.28 -8.56 -7.95
C VAL A 204 -5.71 -9.07 -9.33
N LEU A 205 -5.59 -10.39 -9.57
CA LEU A 205 -5.85 -10.98 -10.89
C LEU A 205 -7.15 -11.79 -10.92
N VAL A 206 -7.28 -12.78 -10.04
CA VAL A 206 -8.43 -13.70 -10.08
C VAL A 206 -9.72 -12.96 -9.75
N TYR A 207 -9.71 -12.13 -8.73
CA TYR A 207 -10.90 -11.38 -8.31
C TYR A 207 -11.42 -10.45 -9.41
N ASP A 208 -10.52 -9.74 -10.08
CA ASP A 208 -10.85 -8.84 -11.19
C ASP A 208 -11.49 -9.61 -12.37
N LEU A 209 -10.92 -10.77 -12.73
CA LEU A 209 -11.48 -11.65 -13.77
C LEU A 209 -12.85 -12.22 -13.38
N VAL A 210 -13.02 -12.63 -12.12
CA VAL A 210 -14.30 -13.12 -11.60
C VAL A 210 -15.35 -12.03 -11.62
N LEU A 211 -14.99 -10.81 -11.19
CA LEU A 211 -15.89 -9.67 -11.20
C LEU A 211 -16.31 -9.31 -12.61
N LEU A 212 -15.38 -9.27 -13.57
CA LEU A 212 -15.65 -9.01 -14.98
C LEU A 212 -16.57 -10.08 -15.58
N THR A 213 -16.26 -11.36 -15.32
CA THR A 213 -17.07 -12.49 -15.82
C THR A 213 -18.49 -12.45 -15.24
N ALA A 214 -18.62 -12.20 -13.95
CA ALA A 214 -19.91 -12.08 -13.28
C ALA A 214 -20.74 -10.92 -13.86
N LEU A 215 -20.11 -9.79 -14.13
CA LEU A 215 -20.76 -8.62 -14.71
C LEU A 215 -21.31 -8.90 -16.12
N VAL A 216 -20.55 -9.64 -16.95
CA VAL A 216 -20.96 -9.98 -18.33
C VAL A 216 -22.01 -11.09 -18.35
N SER A 217 -21.83 -12.13 -17.50
CA SER A 217 -22.70 -13.31 -17.54
C SER A 217 -24.03 -13.13 -16.78
N LEU A 218 -24.06 -12.27 -15.77
CA LEU A 218 -25.18 -12.08 -14.86
C LEU A 218 -25.76 -10.67 -14.94
N ALA A 219 -25.64 -9.99 -16.09
CA ALA A 219 -26.03 -8.59 -16.28
C ALA A 219 -27.47 -8.28 -15.84
N GLU A 220 -28.39 -9.25 -15.99
CA GLU A 220 -29.81 -9.10 -15.61
C GLU A 220 -30.04 -9.18 -14.08
N VAL A 221 -29.16 -9.87 -13.35
CA VAL A 221 -29.26 -10.10 -11.89
C VAL A 221 -28.39 -9.09 -11.13
N PHE A 222 -27.41 -8.50 -11.80
CA PHE A 222 -26.43 -7.61 -11.18
C PHE A 222 -27.09 -6.26 -10.80
N ASN A 223 -27.52 -6.18 -9.55
CA ASN A 223 -27.99 -4.91 -8.99
C ASN A 223 -26.79 -4.03 -8.62
N ARG A 224 -26.93 -2.70 -8.78
CA ARG A 224 -25.96 -1.67 -8.39
C ARG A 224 -25.43 -1.85 -6.96
N GLN A 225 -26.30 -2.27 -6.03
CA GLN A 225 -25.92 -2.50 -4.62
C GLN A 225 -24.93 -3.68 -4.47
N LEU A 226 -25.17 -4.78 -5.17
CA LEU A 226 -24.29 -5.94 -5.17
C LEU A 226 -22.91 -5.60 -5.75
N PHE A 227 -22.89 -4.83 -6.86
CA PHE A 227 -21.64 -4.38 -7.48
C PHE A 227 -20.83 -3.49 -6.52
N ASN A 228 -21.48 -2.54 -5.85
CA ASN A 228 -20.83 -1.70 -4.85
C ASN A 228 -20.24 -2.52 -3.70
N LEU A 229 -20.95 -3.53 -3.20
CA LEU A 229 -20.45 -4.43 -2.15
C LEU A 229 -19.21 -5.20 -2.61
N LEU A 230 -19.21 -5.71 -3.83
CA LEU A 230 -18.06 -6.44 -4.38
C LEU A 230 -16.82 -5.54 -4.49
N ILE A 231 -16.96 -4.30 -4.95
CA ILE A 231 -15.86 -3.34 -4.96
C ILE A 231 -15.31 -3.08 -3.56
N LEU A 232 -16.18 -2.98 -2.54
CA LEU A 232 -15.77 -2.71 -1.16
C LEU A 232 -15.00 -3.87 -0.51
N ILE A 233 -15.22 -5.09 -0.95
CA ILE A 233 -14.56 -6.30 -0.42
C ILE A 233 -13.09 -6.36 -0.87
N ASN A 234 -12.77 -5.86 -2.07
CA ASN A 234 -11.41 -5.92 -2.60
C ASN A 234 -10.72 -4.55 -2.53
N PRO A 235 -9.64 -4.39 -1.75
CA PRO A 235 -8.93 -3.12 -1.64
C PRO A 235 -8.31 -2.66 -2.97
N THR A 236 -8.00 -3.56 -3.91
CA THR A 236 -7.44 -3.21 -5.22
C THR A 236 -8.49 -2.58 -6.13
N ASP A 237 -9.72 -3.11 -6.13
CA ASP A 237 -10.82 -2.55 -6.90
C ASP A 237 -11.30 -1.21 -6.32
N LEU A 238 -11.27 -1.10 -4.99
CA LEU A 238 -11.55 0.13 -4.30
C LEU A 238 -10.55 1.25 -4.68
N PHE A 239 -9.26 0.92 -4.78
CA PHE A 239 -8.23 1.83 -5.25
C PHE A 239 -8.45 2.24 -6.71
N ARG A 240 -8.78 1.29 -7.61
CA ARG A 240 -9.12 1.58 -9.02
C ARG A 240 -10.33 2.51 -9.13
N ALA A 241 -11.41 2.17 -8.43
CA ALA A 241 -12.64 2.96 -8.44
C ALA A 241 -12.41 4.40 -7.98
N LEU A 242 -11.61 4.59 -6.92
CA LEU A 242 -11.29 5.90 -6.38
C LEU A 242 -10.53 6.77 -7.38
N ASN A 243 -9.53 6.21 -8.08
CA ASN A 243 -8.72 6.95 -9.04
C ASN A 243 -9.49 7.26 -10.33
N LEU A 244 -10.43 6.40 -10.74
CA LEU A 244 -11.32 6.67 -11.87
C LEU A 244 -12.30 7.81 -11.57
N LEU A 245 -12.84 7.88 -10.36
CA LEU A 245 -13.73 8.97 -9.94
C LEU A 245 -13.00 10.31 -9.82
N ALA A 246 -11.71 10.28 -9.48
CA ALA A 246 -10.89 11.49 -9.40
C ALA A 246 -10.59 12.10 -10.79
N ASN A 247 -10.69 11.31 -11.86
CA ASN A 247 -10.46 11.73 -13.24
C ASN A 247 -11.69 11.47 -14.13
N PRO A 248 -12.74 12.29 -14.06
CA PRO A 248 -14.01 12.06 -14.75
C PRO A 248 -13.91 12.08 -16.29
N ALA A 249 -12.82 12.60 -16.88
CA ALA A 249 -12.58 12.50 -18.32
C ALA A 249 -12.45 11.05 -18.80
N ASP A 250 -11.97 10.14 -17.96
CA ASP A 250 -11.86 8.70 -18.25
C ASP A 250 -13.22 7.99 -18.33
N THR A 251 -14.23 8.51 -17.63
CA THR A 251 -15.54 7.86 -17.54
C THR A 251 -16.36 7.98 -18.84
N LEU A 252 -16.08 8.99 -19.65
CA LEU A 252 -16.79 9.21 -20.93
C LEU A 252 -16.23 8.36 -22.08
N SER A 253 -14.95 8.01 -22.03
CA SER A 253 -14.26 7.23 -23.08
C SER A 253 -14.32 5.71 -22.84
N ALA A 254 -14.54 5.27 -21.60
CA ALA A 254 -14.51 3.86 -21.24
C ALA A 254 -15.87 3.19 -21.52
N LYS A 255 -16.02 2.57 -22.68
CA LYS A 255 -17.03 1.54 -22.96
C LYS A 255 -16.79 0.23 -22.18
N SER A 256 -15.96 0.28 -21.12
CA SER A 256 -15.55 -0.86 -20.31
C SER A 256 -16.35 -0.95 -19.01
N SER A 257 -16.24 -2.09 -18.33
CA SER A 257 -16.76 -2.34 -16.97
C SER A 257 -16.44 -1.22 -15.96
N LEU A 258 -15.38 -0.47 -16.24
CA LEU A 258 -14.94 0.70 -15.47
C LEU A 258 -15.94 1.88 -15.53
N ALA A 259 -16.71 2.04 -16.61
CA ALA A 259 -17.78 3.06 -16.68
C ALA A 259 -18.91 2.77 -15.69
N LEU A 260 -19.12 1.52 -15.30
CA LEU A 260 -20.07 1.13 -14.25
C LEU A 260 -19.61 1.59 -12.87
N ILE A 261 -18.30 1.63 -12.63
CA ILE A 261 -17.73 2.16 -11.38
C ILE A 261 -18.09 3.64 -11.20
N ALA A 262 -18.07 4.43 -12.27
CA ALA A 262 -18.49 5.83 -12.22
C ALA A 262 -19.98 6.00 -11.85
N GLN A 263 -20.80 4.97 -12.09
CA GLN A 263 -22.21 4.97 -11.75
C GLN A 263 -22.51 4.49 -10.32
N THR A 264 -21.49 4.12 -9.54
CA THR A 264 -21.68 3.59 -8.17
C THR A 264 -22.38 4.57 -7.24
N GLY A 265 -22.26 5.88 -7.47
CA GLY A 265 -22.75 6.93 -6.60
C GLY A 265 -22.01 7.03 -5.27
N MET A 266 -20.91 6.27 -5.11
CA MET A 266 -20.05 6.38 -3.94
C MET A 266 -19.08 7.54 -4.13
N GLY A 267 -19.04 8.45 -3.15
CA GLY A 267 -18.09 9.57 -3.19
C GLY A 267 -16.66 9.11 -2.83
N PRO A 268 -15.61 9.86 -3.28
CA PRO A 268 -14.22 9.52 -2.98
C PRO A 268 -13.91 9.45 -1.48
N VAL A 269 -14.57 10.26 -0.67
CA VAL A 269 -14.41 10.24 0.81
C VAL A 269 -14.78 8.88 1.40
N LEU A 270 -15.89 8.27 0.94
CA LEU A 270 -16.31 6.94 1.40
C LEU A 270 -15.27 5.88 1.03
N MET A 271 -14.72 5.95 -0.16
CA MET A 271 -13.70 4.99 -0.63
C MET A 271 -12.39 5.10 0.17
N TYR A 272 -11.94 6.32 0.48
CA TYR A 272 -10.81 6.54 1.39
C TYR A 272 -11.09 5.99 2.78
N ALA A 273 -12.29 6.23 3.33
CA ALA A 273 -12.71 5.70 4.63
C ALA A 273 -12.71 4.16 4.64
N MET A 274 -13.12 3.53 3.54
CA MET A 274 -13.09 2.06 3.41
C MET A 274 -11.67 1.50 3.34
N LEU A 275 -10.74 2.15 2.62
CA LEU A 275 -9.32 1.77 2.66
C LEU A 275 -8.73 1.93 4.07
N ALA A 276 -9.08 3.01 4.77
CA ALA A 276 -8.67 3.20 6.17
C ALA A 276 -9.27 2.13 7.10
N THR A 277 -10.50 1.70 6.86
CA THR A 277 -11.15 0.61 7.59
C THR A 277 -10.41 -0.71 7.39
N TRP A 278 -10.00 -1.04 6.16
CA TRP A 278 -9.14 -2.20 5.88
C TRP A 278 -7.84 -2.15 6.68
N ILE A 279 -7.16 -1.00 6.72
CA ILE A 279 -5.93 -0.81 7.50
C ILE A 279 -6.22 -1.02 9.00
N GLY A 280 -7.31 -0.45 9.52
CA GLY A 280 -7.70 -0.61 10.92
C GLY A 280 -7.99 -2.07 11.28
N LEU A 281 -8.81 -2.76 10.48
CA LEU A 281 -9.17 -4.16 10.73
C LEU A 281 -7.95 -5.09 10.68
N LEU A 282 -7.10 -4.97 9.66
CA LEU A 282 -5.91 -5.79 9.54
C LEU A 282 -4.86 -5.45 10.61
N GLY A 283 -4.74 -4.18 11.00
CA GLY A 283 -3.88 -3.75 12.10
C GLY A 283 -4.32 -4.35 13.44
N LEU A 284 -5.62 -4.31 13.73
CA LEU A 284 -6.18 -4.95 14.92
C LEU A 284 -6.00 -6.47 14.87
N LEU A 285 -6.20 -7.09 13.72
CA LEU A 285 -5.99 -8.53 13.53
C LEU A 285 -4.53 -8.92 13.76
N ALA A 286 -3.58 -8.17 13.21
CA ALA A 286 -2.15 -8.41 13.43
C ALA A 286 -1.77 -8.27 14.92
N CYS A 287 -2.27 -7.26 15.60
CA CYS A 287 -2.06 -7.09 17.03
C CYS A 287 -2.67 -8.23 17.84
N TRP A 288 -3.87 -8.68 17.48
CA TRP A 288 -4.56 -9.79 18.17
C TRP A 288 -3.82 -11.13 17.95
N ILE A 289 -3.40 -11.43 16.72
CA ILE A 289 -2.61 -12.63 16.43
C ILE A 289 -1.31 -12.60 17.26
N PHE A 290 -0.60 -11.46 17.26
CA PHE A 290 0.67 -11.34 17.99
C PHE A 290 0.48 -11.43 19.51
N ALA A 291 -0.64 -10.92 20.04
CA ALA A 291 -0.94 -11.01 21.47
C ALA A 291 -1.15 -12.45 21.95
N ARG A 292 -1.68 -13.34 21.08
CA ARG A 292 -1.97 -14.74 21.41
C ARG A 292 -0.79 -15.70 21.20
N GLN A 293 0.29 -15.25 20.58
CA GLN A 293 1.45 -16.12 20.36
C GLN A 293 2.20 -16.35 21.68
N GLU A 294 2.36 -17.61 22.05
CA GLU A 294 3.35 -18.06 23.03
C GLU A 294 4.71 -18.07 22.33
N VAL A 295 5.61 -17.18 22.78
CA VAL A 295 6.94 -17.02 22.19
C VAL A 295 7.96 -17.61 23.13
#